data_8059d1466eee8953716b32856e42f928
#
_entry.id   8059d1466eee8953716b32856e42f928
#
_cell.length_a   1.000
_cell.length_b   1.000
_cell.length_c   1.000
_cell.angle_alpha   90.00
_cell.angle_beta   90.00
_cell.angle_gamma   90.00
#
_symmetry.space_group_name_H-M   'P 1'
#
loop_
_entity.id
_entity.type
_entity.pdbx_description
1 polymer ?
#
loop_
_entity_poly.entity_id
_entity_poly.type
_entity_poly.pdbx_seq_one_letter_code
_entity_poly.pdbx_strand_id
1 'polypeptide(L)'
;MGLFTYLLLLSLAAVHTWRVIGDKTLSNGKVLLQVVARFLCLVVLPVFLYLGFFYIHLSVLHRSGPHDQLMSSAFQASLEGGLARITQGQPLEVAFGSQVTLRSVSSKPVPCWLHSHKANYPIRYENGRGSSHQQQVTCYPFKDVNNWWIIKDPRKQSLVVSSPPRPVRQGDVIQLLHGMTSRFLNTHDVAAPMSPHSQEVSAYIDFNVSMPAQNLWRVDITNRESDRDVWKTILSEVRLIHVNTSAVLKLSGASLPEWGFNQLEVVGDKIYKGYQQSGVWNVEEHRYGRSQEQQERELELKSPTHVDFSRNLTFMAKFMELQWKMLTVRNEESEHKYSSLPLEWITMDTNIAYWLHPSSNAQIHLIGNIVTWTLANLALLVYAVLFLTYLLRRRRKIEDIPEASWEQLVLAGVVCSGGWAVNYLPFFLMEKTLFLYHYLPALTFQILQIPVVVEHLYTHTLRSPWHQKAFGGVILAALCSVYICYRTFSPLTYGQPELTPEQLNALRWRDSWDILFHKR
;
A
#
# COMPACT_ATOMS: atom_id res chain seq x y z
N MET A 1 4.25 12.28 -1.56
CA MET A 1 4.36 13.76 -1.59
C MET A 1 5.66 14.23 -2.24
N GLY A 2 6.85 13.81 -1.77
CA GLY A 2 8.12 14.22 -2.38
C GLY A 2 8.20 14.03 -3.90
N LEU A 3 7.61 12.96 -4.43
CA LEU A 3 7.57 12.70 -5.87
C LEU A 3 6.81 13.80 -6.64
N PHE A 4 5.66 14.24 -6.15
CA PHE A 4 4.88 15.29 -6.84
C PHE A 4 5.59 16.63 -6.83
N THR A 5 6.21 16.99 -5.69
CA THR A 5 7.05 18.20 -5.60
C THR A 5 8.24 18.12 -6.56
N TYR A 6 8.89 16.96 -6.61
CA TYR A 6 10.01 16.73 -7.53
C TYR A 6 9.57 16.83 -9.01
N LEU A 7 8.43 16.27 -9.39
CA LEU A 7 7.89 16.39 -10.75
C LEU A 7 7.54 17.85 -11.11
N LEU A 8 7.02 18.63 -10.15
CA LEU A 8 6.80 20.05 -10.33
C LEU A 8 8.13 20.79 -10.61
N LEU A 9 9.15 20.55 -9.79
CA LEU A 9 10.48 21.14 -9.98
C LEU A 9 11.12 20.74 -11.30
N LEU A 10 10.98 19.47 -11.71
CA LEU A 10 11.45 19.00 -13.01
C LEU A 10 10.74 19.70 -14.17
N SER A 11 9.43 19.91 -14.07
CA SER A 11 8.68 20.60 -15.13
C SER A 11 9.12 22.06 -15.26
N LEU A 12 9.35 22.76 -14.15
CA LEU A 12 9.91 24.11 -14.14
C LEU A 12 11.32 24.16 -14.73
N ALA A 13 12.18 23.20 -14.34
CA ALA A 13 13.53 23.08 -14.91
C ALA A 13 13.51 22.79 -16.40
N ALA A 14 12.55 21.98 -16.89
CA ALA A 14 12.36 21.71 -18.32
C ALA A 14 11.95 22.97 -19.09
N VAL A 15 10.99 23.75 -18.56
CA VAL A 15 10.59 25.04 -19.17
C VAL A 15 11.76 26.01 -19.20
N HIS A 16 12.52 26.13 -18.11
CA HIS A 16 13.70 26.99 -18.10
C HIS A 16 14.79 26.50 -19.08
N THR A 17 15.00 25.20 -19.18
CA THR A 17 15.96 24.59 -20.14
C THR A 17 15.53 24.86 -21.57
N TRP A 18 14.23 24.80 -21.86
CA TRP A 18 13.67 25.13 -23.16
C TRP A 18 13.94 26.59 -23.54
N ARG A 19 13.80 27.53 -22.61
CA ARG A 19 14.15 28.96 -22.82
C ARG A 19 15.64 29.13 -23.11
N VAL A 20 16.51 28.41 -22.37
CA VAL A 20 17.98 28.44 -22.60
C VAL A 20 18.36 27.91 -23.99
N ILE A 21 17.68 26.86 -24.47
CA ILE A 21 17.90 26.31 -25.83
C ILE A 21 17.53 27.34 -26.90
N GLY A 22 16.48 28.13 -26.65
CA GLY A 22 16.02 29.17 -27.56
C GLY A 22 16.88 30.46 -27.54
N ASP A 23 17.77 30.62 -26.58
CA ASP A 23 18.60 31.81 -26.43
C ASP A 23 19.76 31.83 -27.44
N LYS A 24 19.62 32.62 -28.49
CA LYS A 24 20.63 32.78 -29.56
C LYS A 24 21.91 33.48 -29.13
N THR A 25 21.95 34.07 -27.93
CA THR A 25 23.17 34.71 -27.35
C THR A 25 24.16 33.70 -26.81
N LEU A 26 23.72 32.46 -26.53
CA LEU A 26 24.53 31.38 -26.02
C LEU A 26 25.15 30.54 -27.18
N SER A 27 26.41 30.16 -27.02
CA SER A 27 27.01 29.20 -27.96
C SER A 27 26.44 27.80 -27.75
N ASN A 28 26.34 27.02 -28.85
CA ASN A 28 25.81 25.64 -28.80
C ASN A 28 26.53 24.76 -27.77
N GLY A 29 27.84 24.94 -27.56
CA GLY A 29 28.60 24.22 -26.54
C GLY A 29 28.15 24.55 -25.09
N LYS A 30 27.85 25.82 -24.80
CA LYS A 30 27.33 26.26 -23.51
C LYS A 30 25.91 25.74 -23.25
N VAL A 31 25.06 25.76 -24.30
CA VAL A 31 23.70 25.19 -24.21
C VAL A 31 23.77 23.70 -23.92
N LEU A 32 24.59 22.95 -24.68
CA LEU A 32 24.76 21.52 -24.46
C LEU A 32 25.26 21.21 -23.03
N LEU A 33 26.27 21.94 -22.54
CA LEU A 33 26.81 21.78 -21.21
C LEU A 33 25.73 22.00 -20.14
N GLN A 34 24.91 23.04 -20.28
CA GLN A 34 23.81 23.33 -19.35
C GLN A 34 22.72 22.25 -19.36
N VAL A 35 22.35 21.74 -20.54
CA VAL A 35 21.37 20.64 -20.67
C VAL A 35 21.90 19.38 -19.99
N VAL A 36 23.15 18.99 -20.30
CA VAL A 36 23.79 17.81 -19.70
C VAL A 36 23.94 17.96 -18.18
N ALA A 37 24.41 19.10 -17.71
CA ALA A 37 24.56 19.34 -16.27
C ALA A 37 23.22 19.24 -15.52
N ARG A 38 22.16 19.83 -16.08
CA ARG A 38 20.80 19.71 -15.47
C ARG A 38 20.29 18.28 -15.50
N PHE A 39 20.45 17.56 -16.61
CA PHE A 39 20.06 16.17 -16.69
C PHE A 39 20.79 15.32 -15.66
N LEU A 40 22.12 15.48 -15.54
CA LEU A 40 22.90 14.75 -14.55
C LEU A 40 22.49 15.10 -13.11
N CYS A 41 22.33 16.39 -12.79
CA CYS A 41 22.04 16.83 -11.43
C CYS A 41 20.57 16.62 -11.04
N LEU A 42 19.63 16.78 -11.97
CA LEU A 42 18.19 16.73 -11.65
C LEU A 42 17.53 15.39 -11.96
N VAL A 43 18.16 14.52 -12.73
CA VAL A 43 17.58 13.21 -13.06
C VAL A 43 18.51 12.09 -12.58
N VAL A 44 19.74 12.05 -13.08
CA VAL A 44 20.64 10.91 -12.81
C VAL A 44 21.02 10.83 -11.34
N LEU A 45 21.44 11.94 -10.74
CA LEU A 45 21.88 11.97 -9.35
C LEU A 45 20.74 11.61 -8.37
N PRO A 46 19.53 12.18 -8.43
CA PRO A 46 18.44 11.78 -7.56
C PRO A 46 18.02 10.32 -7.71
N VAL A 47 17.97 9.81 -8.94
CA VAL A 47 17.67 8.38 -9.19
C VAL A 47 18.75 7.49 -8.57
N PHE A 48 20.02 7.83 -8.77
CA PHE A 48 21.14 7.09 -8.18
C PHE A 48 21.09 7.09 -6.65
N LEU A 49 20.86 8.25 -6.04
CA LEU A 49 20.71 8.39 -4.59
C LEU A 49 19.51 7.59 -4.07
N TYR A 50 18.38 7.65 -4.76
CA TYR A 50 17.18 6.90 -4.39
C TYR A 50 17.43 5.39 -4.39
N LEU A 51 18.00 4.87 -5.46
CA LEU A 51 18.39 3.46 -5.56
C LEU A 51 19.43 3.08 -4.50
N GLY A 52 20.42 3.95 -4.26
CA GLY A 52 21.45 3.75 -3.26
C GLY A 52 20.90 3.66 -1.83
N PHE A 53 19.97 4.55 -1.46
CA PHE A 53 19.33 4.49 -0.16
C PHE A 53 18.47 3.23 0.01
N PHE A 54 17.73 2.81 -1.03
CA PHE A 54 16.98 1.55 -0.97
C PHE A 54 17.91 0.32 -0.95
N TYR A 55 19.04 0.37 -1.61
CA TYR A 55 20.04 -0.69 -1.53
C TYR A 55 20.56 -0.84 -0.09
N ILE A 56 20.93 0.26 0.56
CA ILE A 56 21.34 0.27 1.98
C ILE A 56 20.20 -0.22 2.86
N HIS A 57 18.99 0.30 2.66
CA HIS A 57 17.80 -0.09 3.42
C HIS A 57 17.56 -1.61 3.37
N LEU A 58 17.53 -2.19 2.18
CA LEU A 58 17.29 -3.64 2.00
C LEU A 58 18.47 -4.50 2.45
N SER A 59 19.69 -3.97 2.49
CA SER A 59 20.86 -4.70 3.03
C SER A 59 20.91 -4.69 4.56
N VAL A 60 20.43 -3.63 5.20
CA VAL A 60 20.38 -3.53 6.67
C VAL A 60 19.16 -4.26 7.23
N LEU A 61 18.01 -4.12 6.60
CA LEU A 61 16.75 -4.74 7.03
C LEU A 61 16.55 -6.10 6.33
N HIS A 62 17.35 -7.08 6.74
CA HIS A 62 17.34 -8.43 6.17
C HIS A 62 16.60 -9.47 7.03
N ARG A 63 16.10 -9.08 8.22
CA ARG A 63 15.36 -9.98 9.11
C ARG A 63 13.86 -9.86 8.94
N SER A 64 13.17 -10.99 9.16
CA SER A 64 11.71 -11.08 9.15
C SER A 64 11.07 -10.25 10.27
N GLY A 65 9.99 -9.55 9.96
CA GLY A 65 9.22 -8.69 10.87
C GLY A 65 7.72 -8.98 10.87
N PRO A 66 6.93 -8.33 11.75
CA PRO A 66 5.52 -8.65 11.95
C PRO A 66 4.61 -8.37 10.74
N HIS A 67 5.04 -7.52 9.80
CA HIS A 67 4.26 -7.15 8.61
C HIS A 67 4.77 -7.78 7.31
N ASP A 68 5.69 -8.73 7.38
CA ASP A 68 6.26 -9.41 6.20
C ASP A 68 5.21 -10.15 5.38
N GLN A 69 4.10 -10.55 6.00
CA GLN A 69 3.00 -11.26 5.34
C GLN A 69 2.38 -10.46 4.18
N LEU A 70 2.56 -9.14 4.13
CA LEU A 70 2.14 -8.30 3.01
C LEU A 70 2.98 -8.50 1.75
N MET A 71 4.20 -9.01 1.90
CA MET A 71 5.12 -9.27 0.80
C MET A 71 4.87 -10.67 0.20
N SER A 72 5.36 -10.91 -1.01
CA SER A 72 5.29 -12.24 -1.64
C SER A 72 6.03 -13.29 -0.82
N SER A 73 5.65 -14.55 -0.97
CA SER A 73 6.33 -15.66 -0.30
C SER A 73 7.82 -15.74 -0.69
N ALA A 74 8.15 -15.38 -1.94
CA ALA A 74 9.53 -15.31 -2.40
C ALA A 74 10.33 -14.22 -1.68
N PHE A 75 9.74 -13.03 -1.47
CA PHE A 75 10.38 -11.97 -0.69
C PHE A 75 10.59 -12.41 0.76
N GLN A 76 9.56 -12.95 1.41
CA GLN A 76 9.63 -13.44 2.79
C GLN A 76 10.69 -14.54 2.97
N ALA A 77 10.78 -15.49 2.02
CA ALA A 77 11.78 -16.56 2.04
C ALA A 77 13.21 -16.05 1.84
N SER A 78 13.38 -14.84 1.29
CA SER A 78 14.67 -14.18 1.12
C SER A 78 15.15 -13.42 2.35
N LEU A 79 14.33 -13.34 3.41
CA LEU A 79 14.67 -12.72 4.69
C LEU A 79 15.20 -13.76 5.67
N GLU A 80 15.94 -13.35 6.68
CA GLU A 80 16.37 -14.22 7.78
C GLU A 80 15.26 -14.41 8.81
N GLY A 81 14.99 -15.65 9.21
CA GLY A 81 13.92 -15.98 10.15
C GLY A 81 12.57 -16.21 9.45
N GLY A 82 11.46 -16.07 10.18
CA GLY A 82 10.10 -16.17 9.64
C GLY A 82 9.87 -17.35 8.70
N LEU A 83 9.36 -17.07 7.50
CA LEU A 83 9.06 -18.06 6.48
C LEU A 83 10.32 -18.83 6.03
N ALA A 84 11.45 -18.19 5.89
CA ALA A 84 12.70 -18.84 5.49
C ALA A 84 13.09 -19.96 6.46
N ARG A 85 12.90 -19.75 7.77
CA ARG A 85 13.18 -20.78 8.78
C ARG A 85 12.16 -21.93 8.73
N ILE A 86 10.87 -21.61 8.55
CA ILE A 86 9.80 -22.62 8.48
C ILE A 86 9.94 -23.50 7.25
N THR A 87 10.37 -22.93 6.14
CA THR A 87 10.48 -23.60 4.84
C THR A 87 11.88 -24.12 4.55
N GLN A 88 12.77 -24.12 5.54
CA GLN A 88 14.12 -24.64 5.38
C GLN A 88 14.08 -26.15 5.06
N GLY A 89 14.80 -26.55 3.99
CA GLY A 89 14.89 -27.95 3.58
C GLY A 89 13.63 -28.52 2.93
N GLN A 90 12.60 -27.72 2.62
CA GLN A 90 11.43 -28.22 1.89
C GLN A 90 11.77 -28.48 0.41
N PRO A 91 11.10 -29.47 -0.24
CA PRO A 91 11.34 -29.78 -1.65
C PRO A 91 11.03 -28.58 -2.55
N LEU A 92 11.83 -28.39 -3.60
CA LEU A 92 11.59 -27.34 -4.59
C LEU A 92 10.39 -27.67 -5.50
N GLU A 93 10.34 -28.88 -6.02
CA GLU A 93 9.32 -29.27 -7.00
C GLU A 93 8.11 -29.88 -6.33
N VAL A 94 6.93 -29.34 -6.62
CA VAL A 94 5.67 -29.93 -6.20
C VAL A 94 5.41 -31.18 -7.02
N ALA A 95 5.25 -32.30 -6.36
CA ALA A 95 5.00 -33.61 -6.98
C ALA A 95 3.60 -34.16 -6.64
N PHE A 96 3.13 -35.13 -7.40
CA PHE A 96 1.93 -35.87 -7.00
C PHE A 96 2.20 -36.62 -5.69
N GLY A 97 1.32 -36.46 -4.70
CA GLY A 97 1.50 -36.94 -3.33
C GLY A 97 2.03 -35.87 -2.37
N SER A 98 2.43 -34.71 -2.87
CA SER A 98 2.86 -33.58 -2.04
C SER A 98 1.74 -33.05 -1.14
N GLN A 99 2.11 -32.71 0.08
CA GLN A 99 1.29 -31.96 1.02
C GLN A 99 1.72 -30.51 0.98
N VAL A 100 0.79 -29.61 0.71
CA VAL A 100 1.08 -28.19 0.46
C VAL A 100 0.11 -27.28 1.21
N THR A 101 0.56 -26.06 1.52
CA THR A 101 -0.33 -24.95 1.86
C THR A 101 -0.39 -24.00 0.66
N LEU A 102 -1.59 -23.57 0.29
CA LEU A 102 -1.83 -22.67 -0.83
C LEU A 102 -2.15 -21.26 -0.30
N ARG A 103 -1.23 -20.33 -0.50
CA ARG A 103 -1.42 -18.93 -0.15
C ARG A 103 -1.93 -18.15 -1.35
N SER A 104 -2.91 -17.27 -1.15
CA SER A 104 -3.31 -16.31 -2.18
C SER A 104 -2.19 -15.31 -2.46
N VAL A 105 -1.89 -15.05 -3.72
CA VAL A 105 -0.95 -14.00 -4.13
C VAL A 105 -1.53 -12.61 -3.85
N SER A 106 -2.86 -12.47 -3.90
CA SER A 106 -3.54 -11.26 -3.45
C SER A 106 -3.38 -11.11 -1.94
N SER A 107 -2.87 -9.95 -1.51
CA SER A 107 -2.83 -9.57 -0.10
C SER A 107 -4.05 -8.73 0.31
N LYS A 108 -5.11 -8.70 -0.50
CA LYS A 108 -6.34 -7.95 -0.24
C LYS A 108 -7.52 -8.90 -0.06
N PRO A 109 -8.38 -8.65 0.96
CA PRO A 109 -8.24 -7.65 2.02
C PRO A 109 -7.05 -7.94 2.96
N VAL A 110 -6.75 -9.22 3.24
CA VAL A 110 -5.62 -9.68 4.07
C VAL A 110 -4.94 -10.87 3.41
N PRO A 111 -3.65 -11.11 3.65
CA PRO A 111 -3.00 -12.36 3.24
C PRO A 111 -3.70 -13.55 3.87
N CYS A 112 -4.00 -14.57 3.06
CA CYS A 112 -4.72 -15.74 3.55
C CYS A 112 -4.32 -17.03 2.80
N TRP A 113 -4.63 -18.17 3.41
CA TRP A 113 -4.36 -19.51 2.89
C TRP A 113 -5.66 -20.25 2.62
N LEU A 114 -5.67 -21.07 1.56
CA LEU A 114 -6.80 -21.94 1.24
C LEU A 114 -7.06 -22.89 2.41
N HIS A 115 -8.24 -22.82 2.97
CA HIS A 115 -8.62 -23.41 4.24
C HIS A 115 -9.93 -24.20 4.10
N SER A 116 -10.07 -25.25 4.88
CA SER A 116 -11.34 -25.95 5.02
C SER A 116 -11.47 -26.53 6.42
N HIS A 117 -12.67 -26.63 6.94
CA HIS A 117 -12.98 -27.17 8.27
C HIS A 117 -14.29 -27.97 8.24
N LYS A 118 -14.60 -28.69 9.32
CA LYS A 118 -15.75 -29.63 9.34
C LYS A 118 -17.13 -28.98 9.19
N ALA A 119 -17.26 -27.65 9.38
CA ALA A 119 -18.53 -26.99 9.23
C ALA A 119 -18.99 -26.98 7.76
N ASN A 120 -20.28 -27.16 7.52
CA ASN A 120 -20.90 -27.12 6.22
C ASN A 120 -21.52 -25.74 5.96
N TYR A 121 -21.72 -25.41 4.68
CA TYR A 121 -22.57 -24.30 4.30
C TYR A 121 -23.98 -24.50 4.85
N PRO A 122 -24.71 -23.42 5.25
CA PRO A 122 -26.10 -23.53 5.71
C PRO A 122 -26.97 -24.06 4.56
N ILE A 123 -28.05 -24.77 4.86
CA ILE A 123 -28.97 -25.30 3.84
C ILE A 123 -29.50 -24.18 2.94
N ARG A 124 -29.80 -23.04 3.55
CA ARG A 124 -30.19 -21.80 2.86
C ARG A 124 -29.42 -20.61 3.40
N TYR A 125 -29.03 -19.71 2.52
CA TYR A 125 -28.45 -18.44 2.88
C TYR A 125 -29.52 -17.45 3.37
N GLU A 126 -29.11 -16.34 3.98
CA GLU A 126 -30.01 -15.30 4.51
C GLU A 126 -30.96 -14.72 3.44
N ASN A 127 -30.51 -14.68 2.18
CA ASN A 127 -31.31 -14.27 1.03
C ASN A 127 -32.29 -15.34 0.51
N GLY A 128 -32.47 -16.46 1.22
CA GLY A 128 -33.35 -17.57 0.88
C GLY A 128 -32.84 -18.54 -0.16
N ARG A 129 -31.69 -18.29 -0.80
CA ARG A 129 -31.10 -19.22 -1.79
C ARG A 129 -30.59 -20.50 -1.11
N GLY A 130 -30.75 -21.62 -1.80
CA GLY A 130 -30.16 -22.90 -1.41
C GLY A 130 -28.63 -22.90 -1.60
N SER A 131 -27.92 -23.61 -0.76
CA SER A 131 -26.52 -23.95 -0.90
C SER A 131 -26.32 -25.41 -1.27
N SER A 132 -25.08 -25.84 -1.46
CA SER A 132 -24.74 -27.26 -1.59
C SER A 132 -24.87 -28.03 -0.28
N HIS A 133 -24.88 -27.36 0.86
CA HIS A 133 -24.78 -27.94 2.20
C HIS A 133 -23.52 -28.81 2.39
N GLN A 134 -22.48 -28.56 1.61
CA GLN A 134 -21.19 -29.24 1.66
C GLN A 134 -20.23 -28.53 2.63
N GLN A 135 -19.09 -29.17 2.91
CA GLN A 135 -18.06 -28.60 3.79
C GLN A 135 -17.51 -27.29 3.22
N GLN A 136 -17.40 -26.29 4.07
CA GLN A 136 -16.94 -24.97 3.69
C GLN A 136 -15.48 -24.96 3.26
N VAL A 137 -15.19 -24.18 2.21
CA VAL A 137 -13.83 -23.83 1.77
C VAL A 137 -13.73 -22.31 1.79
N THR A 138 -12.75 -21.80 2.49
CA THR A 138 -12.55 -20.40 2.75
C THR A 138 -11.10 -20.00 2.58
N CYS A 139 -10.78 -18.73 2.71
CA CYS A 139 -9.41 -18.30 2.86
C CYS A 139 -9.20 -17.72 4.28
N TYR A 140 -8.28 -18.34 5.03
CA TYR A 140 -8.05 -18.03 6.44
C TYR A 140 -6.76 -17.26 6.63
N PRO A 141 -6.76 -16.14 7.39
CA PRO A 141 -5.60 -15.25 7.51
C PRO A 141 -4.49 -15.76 8.43
N PHE A 142 -4.67 -16.93 9.03
CA PHE A 142 -3.67 -17.51 9.94
C PHE A 142 -3.20 -18.88 9.46
N LYS A 143 -1.94 -19.22 9.79
CA LYS A 143 -1.41 -20.56 9.55
C LYS A 143 -2.05 -21.56 10.50
N ASP A 144 -2.67 -22.59 9.92
CA ASP A 144 -3.39 -23.64 10.66
C ASP A 144 -3.21 -25.00 9.99
N VAL A 145 -3.42 -26.06 10.75
CA VAL A 145 -3.38 -27.45 10.26
C VAL A 145 -4.44 -27.71 9.17
N ASN A 146 -5.55 -26.98 9.21
CA ASN A 146 -6.61 -27.06 8.21
C ASN A 146 -6.30 -26.34 6.88
N ASN A 147 -5.11 -25.78 6.72
CA ASN A 147 -4.63 -25.18 5.48
C ASN A 147 -3.89 -26.20 4.58
N TRP A 148 -3.70 -27.43 5.06
CA TRP A 148 -2.93 -28.44 4.34
C TRP A 148 -3.78 -29.23 3.36
N TRP A 149 -3.31 -29.29 2.11
CA TRP A 149 -3.92 -30.00 0.99
C TRP A 149 -2.94 -30.99 0.38
N ILE A 150 -3.43 -32.13 -0.06
CA ILE A 150 -2.63 -33.16 -0.73
C ILE A 150 -2.88 -33.07 -2.24
N ILE A 151 -1.82 -33.01 -3.02
CA ILE A 151 -1.87 -33.00 -4.49
C ILE A 151 -2.00 -34.44 -4.96
N LYS A 152 -3.20 -34.86 -5.35
CA LYS A 152 -3.45 -36.26 -5.79
C LYS A 152 -3.48 -36.37 -7.32
N ASP A 153 -2.87 -37.44 -7.84
CA ASP A 153 -3.05 -37.86 -9.24
C ASP A 153 -4.47 -38.45 -9.42
N PRO A 154 -5.32 -37.91 -10.31
CA PRO A 154 -6.65 -38.48 -10.54
C PRO A 154 -6.66 -39.93 -10.94
N ARG A 155 -5.58 -40.41 -11.56
CA ARG A 155 -5.45 -41.77 -12.08
C ARG A 155 -4.94 -42.78 -11.05
N LYS A 156 -4.47 -42.33 -9.89
CA LYS A 156 -3.86 -43.20 -8.87
C LYS A 156 -4.57 -43.03 -7.53
N GLN A 157 -4.66 -44.11 -6.77
CA GLN A 157 -5.20 -44.07 -5.40
C GLN A 157 -4.14 -43.65 -4.37
N SER A 158 -2.87 -43.75 -4.70
CA SER A 158 -1.80 -43.41 -3.75
C SER A 158 -1.73 -41.93 -3.43
N LEU A 159 -1.57 -41.61 -2.14
CA LEU A 159 -1.35 -40.27 -1.61
C LEU A 159 0.13 -40.01 -1.28
N VAL A 160 1.00 -40.90 -1.64
CA VAL A 160 2.44 -40.87 -1.33
C VAL A 160 3.21 -40.48 -2.58
N VAL A 161 4.27 -39.69 -2.40
CA VAL A 161 5.16 -39.30 -3.49
C VAL A 161 5.94 -40.49 -3.97
N SER A 162 5.97 -40.73 -5.28
CA SER A 162 6.75 -41.82 -5.90
C SER A 162 8.26 -41.59 -5.78
N SER A 163 9.03 -42.64 -5.86
CA SER A 163 10.49 -42.59 -5.97
C SER A 163 10.93 -43.13 -7.35
N PRO A 164 11.48 -42.26 -8.24
CA PRO A 164 11.71 -40.81 -8.10
C PRO A 164 10.41 -39.99 -8.06
N PRO A 165 10.42 -38.79 -7.47
CA PRO A 165 9.26 -37.91 -7.44
C PRO A 165 8.80 -37.54 -8.85
N ARG A 166 7.48 -37.61 -9.09
CA ARG A 166 6.87 -37.17 -10.35
C ARG A 166 6.36 -35.73 -10.18
N PRO A 167 7.04 -34.72 -10.75
CA PRO A 167 6.65 -33.33 -10.59
C PRO A 167 5.35 -33.03 -11.33
N VAL A 168 4.59 -32.08 -10.78
CA VAL A 168 3.41 -31.50 -11.43
C VAL A 168 3.86 -30.42 -12.40
N ARG A 169 3.40 -30.50 -13.64
CA ARG A 169 3.78 -29.59 -14.73
C ARG A 169 2.64 -28.68 -15.14
N GLN A 170 2.99 -27.69 -15.93
CA GLN A 170 2.03 -26.85 -16.63
C GLN A 170 0.99 -27.70 -17.37
N GLY A 171 -0.28 -27.40 -17.16
CA GLY A 171 -1.40 -28.09 -17.81
C GLY A 171 -1.82 -29.42 -17.18
N ASP A 172 -1.08 -29.93 -16.20
CA ASP A 172 -1.45 -31.18 -15.51
C ASP A 172 -2.78 -31.02 -14.77
N VAL A 173 -3.53 -32.11 -14.73
CA VAL A 173 -4.78 -32.21 -13.99
C VAL A 173 -4.53 -32.87 -12.64
N ILE A 174 -4.98 -32.24 -11.58
CA ILE A 174 -4.82 -32.70 -10.20
C ILE A 174 -6.16 -32.77 -9.47
N GLN A 175 -6.16 -33.45 -8.35
CA GLN A 175 -7.17 -33.35 -7.31
C GLN A 175 -6.51 -32.79 -6.04
N LEU A 176 -7.23 -31.93 -5.33
CA LEU A 176 -6.80 -31.36 -4.06
C LEU A 176 -7.61 -32.04 -2.94
N LEU A 177 -6.94 -32.86 -2.14
CA LEU A 177 -7.54 -33.56 -1.01
C LEU A 177 -7.20 -32.81 0.29
N HIS A 178 -8.20 -32.40 1.05
CA HIS A 178 -7.99 -31.74 2.33
C HIS A 178 -7.39 -32.69 3.36
N GLY A 179 -6.23 -32.31 3.92
CA GLY A 179 -5.43 -33.21 4.76
C GLY A 179 -6.14 -33.68 6.05
N MET A 180 -6.99 -32.83 6.65
CA MET A 180 -7.65 -33.13 7.91
C MET A 180 -8.99 -33.85 7.77
N THR A 181 -9.74 -33.62 6.69
CA THR A 181 -11.10 -34.18 6.51
C THR A 181 -11.19 -35.20 5.40
N SER A 182 -10.11 -35.40 4.63
CA SER A 182 -10.04 -36.34 3.49
C SER A 182 -11.14 -36.09 2.44
N ARG A 183 -11.52 -34.82 2.23
CA ARG A 183 -12.49 -34.38 1.23
C ARG A 183 -11.83 -33.62 0.11
N PHE A 184 -12.33 -33.81 -1.11
CA PHE A 184 -11.78 -33.14 -2.29
C PHE A 184 -12.29 -31.70 -2.44
N LEU A 185 -11.41 -30.82 -2.87
CA LEU A 185 -11.78 -29.47 -3.33
C LEU A 185 -12.69 -29.60 -4.56
N ASN A 186 -13.85 -28.99 -4.49
CA ASN A 186 -14.95 -29.20 -5.38
C ASN A 186 -15.59 -27.86 -5.78
N THR A 187 -16.08 -27.78 -7.00
CA THR A 187 -16.99 -26.71 -7.44
C THR A 187 -18.00 -27.26 -8.45
N HIS A 188 -19.20 -26.71 -8.42
CA HIS A 188 -20.29 -27.08 -9.32
C HIS A 188 -21.21 -25.88 -9.50
N ASP A 189 -22.28 -26.04 -10.28
CA ASP A 189 -23.13 -24.93 -10.69
C ASP A 189 -24.13 -24.50 -9.60
N VAL A 190 -23.60 -24.16 -8.43
CA VAL A 190 -24.32 -23.52 -7.32
C VAL A 190 -23.71 -22.14 -7.09
N ALA A 191 -24.56 -21.12 -6.97
CA ALA A 191 -24.08 -19.77 -6.78
C ALA A 191 -23.44 -19.56 -5.39
N ALA A 192 -22.31 -18.89 -5.36
CA ALA A 192 -21.57 -18.58 -4.14
C ALA A 192 -22.39 -17.71 -3.17
N PRO A 193 -22.15 -17.81 -1.86
CA PRO A 193 -22.97 -17.12 -0.84
C PRO A 193 -23.01 -15.61 -0.99
N MET A 194 -21.85 -14.96 -1.04
CA MET A 194 -21.73 -13.50 -1.11
C MET A 194 -21.58 -13.01 -2.56
N SER A 195 -21.11 -13.86 -3.46
CA SER A 195 -20.80 -13.54 -4.87
C SER A 195 -21.68 -14.38 -5.82
N PRO A 196 -22.97 -14.07 -6.01
CA PRO A 196 -23.93 -14.94 -6.73
C PRO A 196 -23.63 -15.15 -8.22
N HIS A 197 -22.78 -14.34 -8.81
CA HIS A 197 -22.32 -14.50 -10.19
C HIS A 197 -21.17 -15.52 -10.34
N SER A 198 -20.60 -15.96 -9.23
CA SER A 198 -19.55 -16.97 -9.16
C SER A 198 -20.09 -18.28 -8.59
N GLN A 199 -19.36 -19.36 -8.77
CA GLN A 199 -19.72 -20.68 -8.25
C GLN A 199 -19.25 -20.85 -6.79
N GLU A 200 -20.05 -21.54 -5.98
CA GLU A 200 -19.65 -22.00 -4.66
C GLU A 200 -18.50 -23.00 -4.79
N VAL A 201 -17.50 -22.83 -3.92
CA VAL A 201 -16.39 -23.78 -3.76
C VAL A 201 -16.55 -24.46 -2.41
N SER A 202 -16.47 -25.79 -2.41
CA SER A 202 -16.71 -26.62 -1.23
C SER A 202 -15.70 -27.77 -1.16
N ALA A 203 -15.67 -28.47 -0.04
CA ALA A 203 -14.98 -29.73 0.07
C ALA A 203 -16.02 -30.85 0.22
N TYR A 204 -16.01 -31.78 -0.70
CA TYR A 204 -16.99 -32.86 -0.76
C TYR A 204 -16.37 -34.14 -1.26
N ILE A 205 -17.06 -35.26 -1.01
CA ILE A 205 -16.69 -36.61 -1.43
C ILE A 205 -15.44 -37.11 -0.71
N ASP A 206 -15.62 -38.22 -0.07
CA ASP A 206 -14.55 -38.94 0.58
C ASP A 206 -13.55 -39.54 -0.44
N PHE A 207 -12.34 -39.76 0.01
CA PHE A 207 -11.24 -40.29 -0.77
C PHE A 207 -11.59 -41.55 -1.60
N ASN A 208 -12.53 -42.38 -1.15
CA ASN A 208 -12.93 -43.63 -1.79
C ASN A 208 -13.98 -43.47 -2.89
N VAL A 209 -14.56 -42.28 -3.08
CA VAL A 209 -15.61 -42.02 -4.06
C VAL A 209 -15.08 -41.13 -5.17
N SER A 210 -15.16 -41.55 -6.42
CA SER A 210 -14.72 -40.75 -7.56
C SER A 210 -15.89 -39.99 -8.19
N MET A 211 -15.80 -38.64 -8.21
CA MET A 211 -16.68 -37.76 -9.00
C MET A 211 -15.84 -36.76 -9.81
N PRO A 212 -15.21 -37.21 -10.89
CA PRO A 212 -14.23 -36.42 -11.64
C PRO A 212 -14.82 -35.15 -12.24
N ALA A 213 -16.14 -35.09 -12.50
CA ALA A 213 -16.79 -33.88 -13.01
C ALA A 213 -16.73 -32.68 -12.09
N GLN A 214 -16.47 -32.86 -10.81
CA GLN A 214 -16.56 -31.80 -9.81
C GLN A 214 -15.24 -31.46 -9.10
N ASN A 215 -14.23 -32.34 -9.14
CA ASN A 215 -13.02 -32.25 -8.33
C ASN A 215 -11.70 -32.24 -9.12
N LEU A 216 -11.77 -32.11 -10.45
CA LEU A 216 -10.59 -32.03 -11.30
C LEU A 216 -10.18 -30.57 -11.55
N TRP A 217 -8.91 -30.26 -11.25
CA TRP A 217 -8.35 -28.94 -11.41
C TRP A 217 -7.11 -29.00 -12.32
N ARG A 218 -7.08 -28.15 -13.34
CA ARG A 218 -5.93 -27.97 -14.22
C ARG A 218 -5.01 -26.92 -13.64
N VAL A 219 -3.73 -27.24 -13.56
CA VAL A 219 -2.68 -26.34 -13.11
C VAL A 219 -2.26 -25.43 -14.25
N ASP A 220 -2.30 -24.11 -14.03
CA ASP A 220 -1.84 -23.10 -14.98
C ASP A 220 -0.83 -22.17 -14.30
N ILE A 221 0.45 -22.37 -14.60
CA ILE A 221 1.55 -21.59 -14.05
C ILE A 221 1.61 -20.25 -14.78
N THR A 222 1.32 -19.14 -14.09
CA THR A 222 1.19 -17.82 -14.73
C THR A 222 2.52 -17.16 -15.04
N ASN A 223 3.54 -17.41 -14.23
CA ASN A 223 4.90 -16.88 -14.38
C ASN A 223 5.86 -17.89 -15.02
N ARG A 224 5.33 -18.79 -15.90
CA ARG A 224 6.14 -19.78 -16.61
C ARG A 224 6.99 -19.15 -17.71
N GLU A 225 8.13 -19.77 -17.95
CA GLU A 225 9.01 -19.45 -19.08
C GLU A 225 8.75 -20.38 -20.27
N SER A 226 8.24 -21.60 -20.02
CA SER A 226 7.91 -22.60 -21.04
C SER A 226 6.67 -23.43 -20.70
N ASP A 227 6.07 -24.08 -21.71
CA ASP A 227 4.93 -25.00 -21.49
C ASP A 227 5.32 -26.32 -20.81
N ARG A 228 6.61 -26.53 -20.54
CA ARG A 228 7.12 -27.71 -19.82
C ARG A 228 7.50 -27.42 -18.39
N ASP A 229 7.25 -26.18 -17.93
CA ASP A 229 7.61 -25.76 -16.59
C ASP A 229 6.96 -26.60 -15.51
N VAL A 230 7.72 -26.83 -14.46
CA VAL A 230 7.33 -27.57 -13.27
C VAL A 230 6.81 -26.59 -12.22
N TRP A 231 5.79 -27.00 -11.48
CA TRP A 231 5.30 -26.25 -10.34
C TRP A 231 6.33 -26.25 -9.22
N LYS A 232 6.91 -25.07 -8.94
CA LYS A 232 7.97 -24.88 -7.93
C LYS A 232 7.39 -24.21 -6.69
N THR A 233 7.74 -24.74 -5.53
CA THR A 233 7.39 -24.17 -4.22
C THR A 233 7.92 -22.74 -4.10
N ILE A 234 7.12 -21.82 -3.58
CA ILE A 234 7.43 -20.40 -3.38
C ILE A 234 7.60 -19.61 -4.68
N LEU A 235 8.21 -20.20 -5.71
CA LEU A 235 8.59 -19.52 -6.94
C LEU A 235 7.47 -19.46 -7.98
N SER A 236 6.62 -20.49 -8.08
CA SER A 236 5.56 -20.52 -9.08
C SER A 236 4.28 -19.85 -8.58
N GLU A 237 3.71 -19.01 -9.43
CA GLU A 237 2.38 -18.46 -9.31
C GLU A 237 1.40 -19.27 -10.16
N VAL A 238 0.36 -19.82 -9.55
CA VAL A 238 -0.49 -20.83 -10.19
C VAL A 238 -1.95 -20.44 -10.11
N ARG A 239 -2.66 -20.60 -11.22
CA ARG A 239 -4.13 -20.63 -11.25
C ARG A 239 -4.61 -22.07 -11.27
N LEU A 240 -5.64 -22.34 -10.51
CA LEU A 240 -6.34 -23.61 -10.50
C LEU A 240 -7.64 -23.46 -11.27
N ILE A 241 -7.72 -24.11 -12.43
CA ILE A 241 -8.86 -24.00 -13.35
C ILE A 241 -9.65 -25.31 -13.27
N HIS A 242 -10.91 -25.21 -12.87
CA HIS A 242 -11.78 -26.36 -12.79
C HIS A 242 -12.06 -26.92 -14.20
N VAL A 243 -11.78 -28.21 -14.41
CA VAL A 243 -11.78 -28.81 -15.75
C VAL A 243 -13.15 -28.76 -16.41
N ASN A 244 -14.21 -29.07 -15.68
CA ASN A 244 -15.56 -29.19 -16.23
C ASN A 244 -16.25 -27.84 -16.49
N THR A 245 -16.08 -26.87 -15.58
CA THR A 245 -16.78 -25.56 -15.67
C THR A 245 -15.90 -24.44 -16.18
N SER A 246 -14.60 -24.67 -16.34
CA SER A 246 -13.59 -23.67 -16.67
C SER A 246 -13.53 -22.48 -15.67
N ALA A 247 -14.05 -22.69 -14.45
CA ALA A 247 -14.00 -21.69 -13.39
C ALA A 247 -12.61 -21.68 -12.75
N VAL A 248 -12.12 -20.48 -12.46
CA VAL A 248 -10.84 -20.25 -11.76
C VAL A 248 -11.10 -20.13 -10.26
N LEU A 249 -10.32 -20.85 -9.45
CA LEU A 249 -10.34 -20.73 -8.00
C LEU A 249 -9.84 -19.35 -7.58
N LYS A 250 -10.69 -18.54 -6.94
CA LYS A 250 -10.44 -17.11 -6.73
C LYS A 250 -10.98 -16.64 -5.39
N LEU A 251 -10.34 -15.61 -4.82
CA LEU A 251 -10.92 -14.81 -3.73
C LEU A 251 -11.96 -13.84 -4.30
N SER A 252 -13.15 -13.81 -3.71
CA SER A 252 -14.17 -12.83 -4.08
C SER A 252 -13.88 -11.43 -3.53
N GLY A 253 -13.16 -11.36 -2.41
CA GLY A 253 -12.92 -10.14 -1.64
C GLY A 253 -13.98 -9.88 -0.56
N ALA A 254 -15.04 -10.65 -0.50
CA ALA A 254 -16.08 -10.59 0.52
C ALA A 254 -15.74 -11.52 1.70
N SER A 255 -16.20 -11.12 2.89
CA SER A 255 -16.18 -11.99 4.07
C SER A 255 -17.51 -12.72 4.20
N LEU A 256 -17.46 -13.97 4.62
CA LEU A 256 -18.65 -14.75 4.94
C LEU A 256 -19.25 -14.23 6.25
N PRO A 257 -20.58 -14.37 6.44
CA PRO A 257 -21.24 -14.06 7.70
C PRO A 257 -20.75 -14.93 8.87
N GLU A 258 -21.33 -14.73 10.05
CA GLU A 258 -20.98 -15.43 11.28
C GLU A 258 -20.97 -16.96 11.14
N TRP A 259 -21.90 -17.55 10.39
CA TRP A 259 -21.92 -18.98 10.10
C TRP A 259 -20.70 -19.48 9.31
N GLY A 260 -19.99 -18.61 8.61
CA GLY A 260 -18.71 -18.85 7.90
C GLY A 260 -17.52 -18.30 8.68
N PHE A 261 -17.69 -18.04 9.99
CA PHE A 261 -16.63 -17.55 10.91
C PHE A 261 -15.99 -16.23 10.47
N ASN A 262 -16.70 -15.40 9.72
CA ASN A 262 -16.21 -14.15 9.12
C ASN A 262 -14.95 -14.34 8.25
N GLN A 263 -14.70 -15.55 7.77
CA GLN A 263 -13.57 -15.88 6.91
C GLN A 263 -13.81 -15.40 5.47
N LEU A 264 -12.74 -15.23 4.70
CA LEU A 264 -12.85 -14.74 3.32
C LEU A 264 -13.44 -15.81 2.41
N GLU A 265 -14.36 -15.38 1.54
CA GLU A 265 -15.04 -16.23 0.57
C GLU A 265 -14.10 -16.62 -0.57
N VAL A 266 -14.04 -17.93 -0.87
CA VAL A 266 -13.39 -18.49 -2.04
C VAL A 266 -14.45 -18.94 -3.03
N VAL A 267 -14.29 -18.60 -4.30
CA VAL A 267 -15.27 -18.84 -5.37
C VAL A 267 -14.64 -19.44 -6.61
N GLY A 268 -15.46 -20.09 -7.43
CA GLY A 268 -15.12 -20.43 -8.81
C GLY A 268 -15.64 -19.34 -9.75
N ASP A 269 -14.75 -18.58 -10.36
CA ASP A 269 -15.12 -17.48 -11.26
C ASP A 269 -15.03 -17.92 -12.71
N LYS A 270 -16.17 -17.96 -13.43
CA LYS A 270 -16.23 -18.29 -14.87
C LYS A 270 -15.78 -17.15 -15.77
N ILE A 271 -15.76 -15.90 -15.26
CA ILE A 271 -15.40 -14.72 -16.03
C ILE A 271 -13.88 -14.56 -16.02
N TYR A 272 -13.26 -15.14 -17.03
CA TYR A 272 -11.82 -15.10 -17.24
C TYR A 272 -11.41 -13.87 -18.04
N LYS A 273 -11.16 -12.75 -17.37
CA LYS A 273 -10.60 -11.53 -17.98
C LYS A 273 -9.15 -11.35 -17.53
N GLY A 274 -8.21 -11.98 -18.22
CA GLY A 274 -6.79 -11.74 -18.04
C GLY A 274 -6.21 -12.17 -16.68
N TYR A 275 -5.05 -11.63 -16.33
CA TYR A 275 -4.36 -11.87 -15.06
C TYR A 275 -5.03 -11.07 -13.94
N GLN A 276 -5.56 -11.78 -12.93
CA GLN A 276 -6.07 -11.19 -11.69
C GLN A 276 -5.37 -11.86 -10.51
N GLN A 277 -4.70 -11.09 -9.67
CA GLN A 277 -3.98 -11.59 -8.49
C GLN A 277 -4.86 -12.40 -7.53
N SER A 278 -6.16 -12.07 -7.44
CA SER A 278 -7.13 -12.77 -6.59
C SER A 278 -7.39 -14.22 -7.00
N GLY A 279 -7.08 -14.62 -8.25
CA GLY A 279 -7.20 -15.97 -8.76
C GLY A 279 -5.86 -16.73 -8.81
N VAL A 280 -4.81 -16.18 -8.25
CA VAL A 280 -3.47 -16.76 -8.28
C VAL A 280 -3.06 -17.23 -6.88
N TRP A 281 -2.49 -18.44 -6.84
CA TRP A 281 -2.09 -19.12 -5.63
C TRP A 281 -0.60 -19.48 -5.68
N ASN A 282 0.04 -19.52 -4.52
CA ASN A 282 1.43 -19.89 -4.35
C ASN A 282 1.55 -20.99 -3.29
N VAL A 283 2.34 -22.02 -3.54
CA VAL A 283 2.68 -23.01 -2.52
C VAL A 283 3.74 -22.43 -1.60
N GLU A 284 3.38 -22.23 -0.34
CA GLU A 284 4.27 -21.63 0.66
C GLU A 284 4.98 -22.69 1.50
N GLU A 285 4.22 -23.60 2.10
CA GLU A 285 4.77 -24.73 2.85
C GLU A 285 4.52 -26.01 2.08
N HIS A 286 5.55 -26.85 1.99
CA HIS A 286 5.55 -28.06 1.18
C HIS A 286 6.34 -29.19 1.84
N ARG A 287 5.77 -30.37 1.81
CA ARG A 287 6.45 -31.62 2.20
C ARG A 287 5.99 -32.77 1.32
N TYR A 288 6.87 -33.72 1.08
CA TYR A 288 6.47 -34.96 0.41
C TYR A 288 5.71 -35.90 1.35
N GLY A 289 4.55 -36.39 0.92
CA GLY A 289 3.85 -37.47 1.59
C GLY A 289 4.66 -38.75 1.43
N ARG A 290 4.98 -39.44 2.54
CA ARG A 290 5.81 -40.64 2.55
C ARG A 290 5.11 -41.77 3.26
N SER A 291 5.34 -43.01 2.79
CA SER A 291 4.95 -44.17 3.55
C SER A 291 5.87 -44.36 4.77
N GLN A 292 5.40 -45.12 5.75
CA GLN A 292 6.19 -45.40 6.95
C GLN A 292 7.51 -46.12 6.58
N GLU A 293 7.48 -47.05 5.62
CA GLU A 293 8.65 -47.75 5.10
C GLU A 293 9.67 -46.81 4.44
N GLN A 294 9.20 -45.77 3.74
CA GLN A 294 10.10 -44.76 3.14
C GLN A 294 10.75 -43.87 4.21
N GLN A 295 10.03 -43.53 5.26
CA GLN A 295 10.58 -42.76 6.37
C GLN A 295 11.67 -43.53 7.12
N GLU A 296 11.45 -44.84 7.37
CA GLU A 296 12.41 -45.70 8.02
C GLU A 296 13.69 -45.87 7.18
N ARG A 297 13.56 -46.11 5.86
CA ARG A 297 14.72 -46.20 4.94
C ARG A 297 15.54 -44.92 4.85
N GLU A 298 14.89 -43.76 4.89
CA GLU A 298 15.61 -42.47 4.85
C GLU A 298 16.37 -42.20 6.14
N LEU A 299 15.82 -42.58 7.30
CA LEU A 299 16.53 -42.53 8.56
C LEU A 299 17.78 -43.43 8.55
N GLU A 300 17.69 -44.63 7.90
CA GLU A 300 18.81 -45.53 7.74
C GLU A 300 19.89 -44.99 6.78
N LEU A 301 19.47 -44.40 5.66
CA LEU A 301 20.38 -43.98 4.60
C LEU A 301 21.02 -42.59 4.86
N LYS A 302 20.51 -41.81 5.81
CA LYS A 302 20.96 -40.41 6.09
C LYS A 302 21.17 -39.57 4.81
N SER A 303 20.42 -39.90 3.75
CA SER A 303 20.54 -39.22 2.45
C SER A 303 19.84 -37.86 2.52
N PRO A 304 20.49 -36.77 2.10
CA PRO A 304 19.83 -35.46 2.00
C PRO A 304 18.77 -35.55 0.89
N THR A 305 17.50 -35.60 1.27
CA THR A 305 16.33 -35.67 0.36
C THR A 305 15.87 -34.30 -0.10
N HIS A 306 16.54 -33.25 0.30
CA HIS A 306 16.13 -31.88 0.06
C HIS A 306 17.16 -31.16 -0.81
N VAL A 307 16.67 -30.59 -1.90
CA VAL A 307 17.47 -29.67 -2.73
C VAL A 307 17.21 -28.26 -2.22
N ASP A 308 18.27 -27.64 -1.68
CA ASP A 308 18.21 -26.24 -1.33
C ASP A 308 18.10 -25.41 -2.62
N PHE A 309 17.03 -24.67 -2.76
CA PHE A 309 16.87 -23.70 -3.86
C PHE A 309 17.34 -22.31 -3.40
N SER A 310 17.84 -21.54 -4.34
CA SER A 310 18.27 -20.17 -4.05
C SER A 310 17.06 -19.34 -3.55
N ARG A 311 17.16 -18.87 -2.31
CA ARG A 311 16.18 -17.98 -1.67
C ARG A 311 16.51 -16.52 -1.90
N ASN A 312 17.64 -16.25 -2.56
CA ASN A 312 18.10 -14.88 -2.77
C ASN A 312 17.38 -14.27 -3.97
N LEU A 313 16.48 -13.34 -3.68
CA LEU A 313 15.97 -12.43 -4.70
C LEU A 313 17.01 -11.36 -5.01
N THR A 314 17.10 -10.98 -6.29
CA THR A 314 17.95 -9.86 -6.70
C THR A 314 17.47 -8.57 -6.04
N PHE A 315 18.41 -7.61 -5.85
CA PHE A 315 18.05 -6.29 -5.33
C PHE A 315 16.90 -5.65 -6.13
N MET A 316 16.95 -5.73 -7.46
CA MET A 316 15.94 -5.11 -8.31
C MET A 316 14.56 -5.74 -8.11
N ALA A 317 14.47 -7.06 -7.94
CA ALA A 317 13.20 -7.74 -7.68
C ALA A 317 12.61 -7.31 -6.32
N LYS A 318 13.43 -7.27 -5.26
CA LYS A 318 13.01 -6.77 -3.94
C LYS A 318 12.58 -5.31 -3.99
N PHE A 319 13.35 -4.47 -4.70
CA PHE A 319 13.06 -3.05 -4.85
C PHE A 319 11.73 -2.82 -5.57
N MET A 320 11.50 -3.47 -6.70
CA MET A 320 10.27 -3.31 -7.48
C MET A 320 9.04 -3.77 -6.71
N GLU A 321 9.13 -4.92 -6.02
CA GLU A 321 8.03 -5.40 -5.18
C GLU A 321 7.74 -4.44 -4.04
N LEU A 322 8.77 -3.93 -3.36
CA LEU A 322 8.61 -2.95 -2.28
C LEU A 322 7.96 -1.66 -2.78
N GLN A 323 8.41 -1.11 -3.93
CA GLN A 323 7.79 0.08 -4.52
C GLN A 323 6.32 -0.16 -4.85
N TRP A 324 6.01 -1.29 -5.46
CA TRP A 324 4.63 -1.66 -5.78
C TRP A 324 3.75 -1.76 -4.53
N LYS A 325 4.23 -2.42 -3.48
CA LYS A 325 3.51 -2.54 -2.20
C LYS A 325 3.32 -1.18 -1.53
N MET A 326 4.34 -0.32 -1.51
CA MET A 326 4.22 1.05 -0.97
C MET A 326 3.10 1.86 -1.64
N LEU A 327 2.86 1.64 -2.94
CA LEU A 327 1.81 2.33 -3.69
C LEU A 327 0.43 1.69 -3.54
N THR A 328 0.36 0.38 -3.40
CA THR A 328 -0.90 -0.38 -3.54
C THR A 328 -1.47 -0.93 -2.23
N VAL A 329 -0.67 -1.08 -1.18
CA VAL A 329 -1.17 -1.56 0.13
C VAL A 329 -2.10 -0.51 0.70
N ARG A 330 -3.34 -0.92 0.98
CA ARG A 330 -4.30 -0.14 1.76
C ARG A 330 -4.08 -0.45 3.23
N ASN A 331 -4.13 0.56 4.07
CA ASN A 331 -4.25 0.32 5.51
C ASN A 331 -5.68 -0.15 5.75
N GLU A 332 -5.83 -1.31 6.38
CA GLU A 332 -7.12 -1.73 6.89
C GLU A 332 -7.64 -0.68 7.88
N GLU A 333 -8.95 -0.54 7.91
CA GLU A 333 -9.74 0.42 8.68
C GLU A 333 -9.54 0.29 10.20
N SER A 334 -8.33 0.46 10.69
CA SER A 334 -8.18 0.83 12.09
C SER A 334 -8.50 2.33 12.17
N GLU A 335 -9.68 2.68 12.63
CA GLU A 335 -9.99 4.04 13.03
C GLU A 335 -8.95 4.48 14.07
N HIS A 336 -7.96 5.20 13.61
CA HIS A 336 -6.97 5.74 14.54
C HIS A 336 -7.53 7.01 15.18
N LYS A 337 -7.44 7.12 16.50
CA LYS A 337 -7.99 8.26 17.28
C LYS A 337 -7.68 9.63 16.68
N TYR A 338 -6.49 9.81 16.10
CA TYR A 338 -6.02 11.07 15.50
C TYR A 338 -6.07 11.08 13.97
N SER A 339 -6.82 10.15 13.35
CA SER A 339 -7.09 10.24 11.92
C SER A 339 -7.91 11.48 11.61
N SER A 340 -7.67 12.09 10.46
CA SER A 340 -8.32 13.34 10.10
C SER A 340 -8.50 13.47 8.60
N LEU A 341 -9.56 14.16 8.20
CA LEU A 341 -9.87 14.43 6.80
C LEU A 341 -9.05 15.62 6.26
N PRO A 342 -8.72 15.64 4.96
CA PRO A 342 -7.96 16.75 4.38
C PRO A 342 -8.58 18.14 4.60
N LEU A 343 -9.91 18.25 4.63
CA LEU A 343 -10.61 19.52 4.87
C LEU A 343 -10.35 20.08 6.28
N GLU A 344 -10.21 19.22 7.28
CA GLU A 344 -9.96 19.62 8.67
C GLU A 344 -8.57 20.24 8.86
N TRP A 345 -7.63 19.97 7.94
CA TRP A 345 -6.27 20.51 8.01
C TRP A 345 -6.20 22.00 7.69
N ILE A 346 -7.04 22.46 6.75
CA ILE A 346 -7.10 23.89 6.39
C ILE A 346 -7.54 24.72 7.59
N THR A 347 -8.51 24.22 8.36
CA THR A 347 -9.13 24.91 9.49
C THR A 347 -8.44 24.61 10.82
N MET A 348 -7.47 23.69 10.84
CA MET A 348 -6.82 23.21 12.08
C MET A 348 -7.83 22.66 13.10
N ASP A 349 -8.85 21.94 12.64
CA ASP A 349 -9.85 21.35 13.53
C ASP A 349 -9.33 20.15 14.32
N THR A 350 -8.19 19.58 13.92
CA THR A 350 -7.57 18.42 14.56
C THR A 350 -6.19 18.73 15.11
N ASN A 351 -5.80 18.01 16.18
CA ASN A 351 -4.45 17.99 16.72
C ASN A 351 -3.99 16.54 16.89
N ILE A 352 -2.71 16.31 17.14
CA ILE A 352 -2.15 14.99 17.42
C ILE A 352 -1.35 15.06 18.71
N ALA A 353 -1.72 14.25 19.70
CA ALA A 353 -0.90 14.03 20.89
C ALA A 353 0.17 12.99 20.57
N TYR A 354 1.42 13.43 20.44
CA TYR A 354 2.55 12.54 20.18
C TYR A 354 3.06 11.84 21.43
N TRP A 355 2.96 12.52 22.55
CA TRP A 355 3.46 11.99 23.80
C TRP A 355 2.68 12.55 25.00
N LEU A 356 2.40 11.69 25.97
CA LEU A 356 1.72 12.00 27.22
C LEU A 356 2.52 11.39 28.36
N HIS A 357 2.82 12.18 29.38
CA HIS A 357 3.50 11.65 30.55
C HIS A 357 2.50 10.86 31.44
N PRO A 358 2.88 9.68 31.96
CA PRO A 358 1.94 8.82 32.70
C PRO A 358 1.43 9.41 34.01
N SER A 359 2.22 10.26 34.68
CA SER A 359 1.93 10.76 36.05
C SER A 359 1.94 12.29 36.17
N SER A 360 2.14 13.03 35.10
CA SER A 360 2.12 14.50 35.09
C SER A 360 1.34 15.04 33.90
N ASN A 361 1.08 16.34 33.90
CA ASN A 361 0.41 17.02 32.79
C ASN A 361 1.34 17.35 31.60
N ALA A 362 2.58 16.86 31.61
CA ALA A 362 3.50 17.04 30.48
C ALA A 362 3.00 16.28 29.27
N GLN A 363 2.88 16.96 28.14
CA GLN A 363 2.40 16.38 26.90
C GLN A 363 2.99 17.13 25.69
N ILE A 364 3.23 16.40 24.61
CA ILE A 364 3.73 16.96 23.35
C ILE A 364 2.68 16.79 22.28
N HIS A 365 2.29 17.90 21.67
CA HIS A 365 1.24 17.95 20.65
C HIS A 365 1.75 18.54 19.34
N LEU A 366 1.28 17.99 18.23
CA LEU A 366 1.27 18.68 16.96
C LEU A 366 0.04 19.60 16.93
N ILE A 367 0.26 20.87 17.20
CA ILE A 367 -0.73 21.94 17.04
C ILE A 367 -0.08 23.00 16.16
N GLY A 368 -0.72 23.39 15.08
CA GLY A 368 -0.20 24.44 14.21
C GLY A 368 -0.31 25.83 14.87
N ASN A 369 0.49 26.79 14.40
CA ASN A 369 0.34 28.18 14.77
C ASN A 369 -0.88 28.77 14.02
N ILE A 370 -1.98 29.02 14.72
CA ILE A 370 -3.25 29.49 14.15
C ILE A 370 -3.05 30.76 13.30
N VAL A 371 -2.23 31.70 13.77
CA VAL A 371 -1.99 32.98 13.06
C VAL A 371 -1.27 32.68 11.73
N THR A 372 -0.20 31.87 11.75
CA THR A 372 0.53 31.51 10.54
C THR A 372 -0.37 30.78 9.56
N TRP A 373 -1.18 29.82 10.03
CA TRP A 373 -2.11 29.06 9.20
C TRP A 373 -3.16 29.94 8.53
N THR A 374 -3.75 30.86 9.31
CA THR A 374 -4.74 31.82 8.80
C THR A 374 -4.12 32.77 7.77
N LEU A 375 -2.92 33.29 8.04
CA LEU A 375 -2.20 34.15 7.09
C LEU A 375 -1.85 33.41 5.81
N ALA A 376 -1.45 32.11 5.89
CA ALA A 376 -1.14 31.28 4.74
C ALA A 376 -2.38 31.05 3.86
N ASN A 377 -3.51 30.70 4.46
CA ASN A 377 -4.78 30.54 3.75
C ASN A 377 -5.25 31.87 3.10
N LEU A 378 -5.12 32.98 3.84
CA LEU A 378 -5.45 34.32 3.32
C LEU A 378 -4.54 34.68 2.14
N ALA A 379 -3.24 34.40 2.23
CA ALA A 379 -2.29 34.67 1.15
C ALA A 379 -2.63 33.90 -0.11
N LEU A 380 -3.02 32.62 0.01
CA LEU A 380 -3.46 31.81 -1.13
C LEU A 380 -4.71 32.40 -1.80
N LEU A 381 -5.70 32.80 -0.99
CA LEU A 381 -6.93 33.42 -1.49
C LEU A 381 -6.64 34.78 -2.17
N VAL A 382 -5.87 35.64 -1.53
CA VAL A 382 -5.51 36.97 -2.08
C VAL A 382 -4.73 36.80 -3.38
N TYR A 383 -3.78 35.85 -3.42
CA TYR A 383 -3.06 35.55 -4.64
C TYR A 383 -4.00 35.10 -5.77
N ALA A 384 -4.93 34.19 -5.50
CA ALA A 384 -5.89 33.72 -6.49
C ALA A 384 -6.75 34.87 -7.06
N VAL A 385 -7.22 35.76 -6.19
CA VAL A 385 -8.00 36.96 -6.58
C VAL A 385 -7.14 37.93 -7.43
N LEU A 386 -5.92 38.25 -7.01
CA LEU A 386 -5.00 39.10 -7.76
C LEU A 386 -4.68 38.49 -9.13
N PHE A 387 -4.30 37.22 -9.16
CA PHE A 387 -3.98 36.51 -10.39
C PHE A 387 -5.16 36.52 -11.37
N LEU A 388 -6.35 36.17 -10.91
CA LEU A 388 -7.56 36.15 -11.72
C LEU A 388 -7.89 37.58 -12.23
N THR A 389 -7.77 38.59 -11.38
CA THR A 389 -8.02 39.98 -11.75
C THR A 389 -7.07 40.42 -12.86
N TYR A 390 -5.77 40.22 -12.70
CA TYR A 390 -4.79 40.58 -13.74
C TYR A 390 -4.99 39.75 -15.02
N LEU A 391 -5.30 38.45 -14.92
CA LEU A 391 -5.56 37.61 -16.08
C LEU A 391 -6.75 38.14 -16.89
N LEU A 392 -7.88 38.52 -16.22
CA LEU A 392 -9.06 39.07 -16.88
C LEU A 392 -8.79 40.42 -17.51
N ARG A 393 -8.02 41.30 -16.82
CA ARG A 393 -7.66 42.62 -17.34
C ARG A 393 -6.71 42.52 -18.53
N ARG A 394 -5.70 41.66 -18.48
CA ARG A 394 -4.79 41.37 -19.61
C ARG A 394 -5.55 40.81 -20.80
N ARG A 395 -6.57 39.97 -20.59
CA ARG A 395 -7.47 39.51 -21.65
C ARG A 395 -8.16 40.65 -22.37
N ARG A 396 -8.38 41.77 -21.68
CA ARG A 396 -8.93 43.03 -22.23
C ARG A 396 -7.84 43.99 -22.72
N LYS A 397 -6.57 43.51 -22.86
CA LYS A 397 -5.41 44.32 -23.26
C LYS A 397 -5.10 45.51 -22.32
N ILE A 398 -5.41 45.36 -21.03
CA ILE A 398 -5.08 46.36 -19.97
C ILE A 398 -3.89 45.77 -19.18
N GLU A 399 -2.77 46.46 -19.22
CA GLU A 399 -1.54 46.07 -18.52
C GLU A 399 -1.39 46.93 -17.27
N ASP A 400 -1.71 46.36 -16.09
CA ASP A 400 -1.65 47.06 -14.80
C ASP A 400 -0.25 47.04 -14.19
N ILE A 401 0.56 46.04 -14.55
CA ILE A 401 1.91 45.81 -14.04
C ILE A 401 2.87 45.51 -15.19
N PRO A 402 4.17 45.83 -15.03
CA PRO A 402 5.20 45.50 -16.02
C PRO A 402 5.24 43.99 -16.36
N GLU A 403 5.62 43.67 -17.57
CA GLU A 403 5.69 42.24 -18.03
C GLU A 403 6.61 41.41 -17.16
N ALA A 404 7.77 41.92 -16.77
CA ALA A 404 8.69 41.24 -15.86
C ALA A 404 8.06 40.92 -14.49
N SER A 405 7.26 41.83 -13.94
CA SER A 405 6.55 41.60 -12.68
C SER A 405 5.42 40.59 -12.83
N TRP A 406 4.77 40.58 -13.98
CA TRP A 406 3.77 39.54 -14.30
C TRP A 406 4.40 38.16 -14.39
N GLU A 407 5.52 38.01 -15.11
CA GLU A 407 6.24 36.72 -15.20
C GLU A 407 6.69 36.22 -13.84
N GLN A 408 7.20 37.12 -12.98
CA GLN A 408 7.58 36.78 -11.60
C GLN A 408 6.38 36.32 -10.76
N LEU A 409 5.24 37.01 -10.86
CA LEU A 409 4.01 36.66 -10.17
C LEU A 409 3.50 35.27 -10.60
N VAL A 410 3.50 35.02 -11.93
CA VAL A 410 3.12 33.72 -12.48
C VAL A 410 4.06 32.62 -11.98
N LEU A 411 5.37 32.83 -12.04
CA LEU A 411 6.36 31.85 -11.57
C LEU A 411 6.20 31.56 -10.08
N ALA A 412 6.06 32.60 -9.25
CA ALA A 412 5.82 32.44 -7.82
C ALA A 412 4.54 31.65 -7.54
N GLY A 413 3.47 31.90 -8.30
CA GLY A 413 2.23 31.16 -8.19
C GLY A 413 2.37 29.68 -8.58
N VAL A 414 3.07 29.41 -9.66
CA VAL A 414 3.33 28.00 -10.05
C VAL A 414 4.13 27.27 -8.98
N VAL A 415 5.12 27.93 -8.37
CA VAL A 415 5.92 27.33 -7.29
C VAL A 415 5.10 27.18 -6.02
N CYS A 416 4.51 28.26 -5.52
CA CYS A 416 3.86 28.26 -4.21
C CYS A 416 2.46 27.64 -4.26
N SER A 417 1.54 28.18 -5.08
CA SER A 417 0.17 27.65 -5.19
C SER A 417 0.15 26.28 -5.87
N GLY A 418 0.98 26.07 -6.90
CA GLY A 418 1.15 24.76 -7.54
C GLY A 418 1.78 23.74 -6.58
N GLY A 419 2.81 24.13 -5.82
CA GLY A 419 3.43 23.30 -4.78
C GLY A 419 2.44 22.90 -3.69
N TRP A 420 1.60 23.83 -3.23
CA TRP A 420 0.50 23.52 -2.32
C TRP A 420 -0.48 22.53 -2.94
N ALA A 421 -0.96 22.78 -4.15
CA ALA A 421 -1.96 21.95 -4.80
C ALA A 421 -1.48 20.50 -5.01
N VAL A 422 -0.25 20.29 -5.51
CA VAL A 422 0.30 18.93 -5.73
C VAL A 422 0.61 18.19 -4.44
N ASN A 423 0.79 18.88 -3.32
CA ASN A 423 1.01 18.27 -2.01
C ASN A 423 -0.26 18.14 -1.17
N TYR A 424 -1.38 18.71 -1.58
CA TYR A 424 -2.64 18.67 -0.85
C TYR A 424 -3.75 17.91 -1.57
N LEU A 425 -4.03 18.23 -2.85
CA LEU A 425 -5.16 17.66 -3.58
C LEU A 425 -5.14 16.12 -3.71
N PRO A 426 -3.97 15.46 -3.87
CA PRO A 426 -3.95 14.00 -3.95
C PRO A 426 -4.50 13.27 -2.73
N PHE A 427 -4.52 13.91 -1.54
CA PHE A 427 -5.06 13.29 -0.33
C PHE A 427 -6.57 13.03 -0.40
N PHE A 428 -7.31 13.77 -1.22
CA PHE A 428 -8.74 13.52 -1.43
C PHE A 428 -9.02 12.23 -2.21
N LEU A 429 -8.00 11.68 -2.88
CA LEU A 429 -8.09 10.45 -3.66
C LEU A 429 -7.46 9.24 -2.94
N MET A 430 -6.87 9.47 -1.75
CA MET A 430 -6.18 8.42 -1.02
C MET A 430 -7.12 7.71 -0.05
N GLU A 431 -7.26 6.40 -0.21
CA GLU A 431 -7.99 5.52 0.71
C GLU A 431 -7.05 4.98 1.81
N LYS A 432 -6.40 5.88 2.54
CA LYS A 432 -5.48 5.54 3.65
C LYS A 432 -5.83 6.36 4.87
N THR A 433 -5.47 5.85 6.06
CA THR A 433 -5.57 6.63 7.30
C THR A 433 -4.68 7.88 7.18
N LEU A 434 -5.30 9.04 7.25
CA LEU A 434 -4.66 10.33 7.06
C LEU A 434 -4.53 11.07 8.40
N PHE A 435 -3.51 11.92 8.51
CA PHE A 435 -3.19 12.67 9.71
C PHE A 435 -2.78 14.11 9.36
N LEU A 436 -2.94 15.03 10.31
CA LEU A 436 -2.60 16.44 10.15
C LEU A 436 -1.17 16.70 9.64
N TYR A 437 -0.18 15.90 10.04
CA TYR A 437 1.22 16.09 9.59
C TYR A 437 1.41 15.88 8.08
N HIS A 438 0.49 15.19 7.41
CA HIS A 438 0.55 15.07 5.95
C HIS A 438 0.36 16.40 5.23
N TYR A 439 -0.25 17.38 5.90
CA TYR A 439 -0.45 18.71 5.35
C TYR A 439 0.80 19.62 5.43
N LEU A 440 1.76 19.32 6.29
CA LEU A 440 2.93 20.17 6.50
C LEU A 440 3.72 20.53 5.23
N PRO A 441 3.94 19.63 4.27
CA PRO A 441 4.58 19.98 3.00
C PRO A 441 3.77 21.00 2.18
N ALA A 442 2.45 20.83 2.10
CA ALA A 442 1.56 21.79 1.43
C ALA A 442 1.56 23.15 2.14
N LEU A 443 1.47 23.14 3.46
CA LEU A 443 1.53 24.36 4.28
C LEU A 443 2.83 25.14 4.06
N THR A 444 3.96 24.45 3.88
CA THR A 444 5.24 25.13 3.60
C THR A 444 5.14 26.01 2.37
N PHE A 445 4.54 25.52 1.30
CA PHE A 445 4.33 26.32 0.09
C PHE A 445 3.34 27.46 0.29
N GLN A 446 2.30 27.27 1.10
CA GLN A 446 1.39 28.36 1.46
C GLN A 446 2.09 29.45 2.29
N ILE A 447 2.95 29.09 3.23
CA ILE A 447 3.74 30.05 4.02
C ILE A 447 4.66 30.86 3.10
N LEU A 448 5.31 30.22 2.12
CA LEU A 448 6.12 30.90 1.11
C LEU A 448 5.29 31.85 0.23
N GLN A 449 3.99 31.63 0.09
CA GLN A 449 3.09 32.53 -0.63
C GLN A 449 2.88 33.86 0.10
N ILE A 450 2.99 33.89 1.44
CA ILE A 450 2.76 35.10 2.25
C ILE A 450 3.68 36.27 1.80
N PRO A 451 5.03 36.14 1.83
CA PRO A 451 5.90 37.22 1.41
C PRO A 451 5.71 37.63 -0.05
N VAL A 452 5.37 36.69 -0.94
CA VAL A 452 5.08 36.98 -2.37
C VAL A 452 3.90 37.93 -2.48
N VAL A 453 2.80 37.65 -1.76
CA VAL A 453 1.60 38.50 -1.78
C VAL A 453 1.88 39.84 -1.13
N VAL A 454 2.56 39.83 0.02
CA VAL A 454 2.92 41.04 0.77
C VAL A 454 3.76 41.99 -0.09
N GLU A 455 4.82 41.47 -0.72
CA GLU A 455 5.69 42.26 -1.60
C GLU A 455 4.93 42.81 -2.81
N HIS A 456 4.11 41.98 -3.43
CA HIS A 456 3.30 42.40 -4.56
C HIS A 456 2.32 43.52 -4.22
N LEU A 457 1.58 43.40 -3.10
CA LEU A 457 0.67 44.42 -2.63
C LEU A 457 1.41 45.72 -2.28
N TYR A 458 2.55 45.63 -1.61
CA TYR A 458 3.37 46.77 -1.25
C TYR A 458 3.89 47.53 -2.48
N THR A 459 4.35 46.82 -3.49
CA THR A 459 5.03 47.39 -4.67
C THR A 459 4.04 47.90 -5.71
N HIS A 460 2.98 47.14 -5.98
CA HIS A 460 2.11 47.40 -7.13
C HIS A 460 0.72 47.93 -6.77
N THR A 461 0.23 47.69 -5.55
CA THR A 461 -1.13 48.08 -5.15
C THR A 461 -1.13 49.37 -4.30
N LEU A 462 -0.18 49.47 -3.36
CA LEU A 462 -0.12 50.57 -2.41
C LEU A 462 0.75 51.71 -2.97
N ARG A 463 0.12 52.72 -3.56
CA ARG A 463 0.82 53.85 -4.21
C ARG A 463 1.19 54.98 -3.28
N SER A 464 0.49 55.14 -2.13
CA SER A 464 0.73 56.23 -1.18
C SER A 464 1.73 55.83 -0.10
N PRO A 465 2.73 56.67 0.22
CA PRO A 465 3.69 56.38 1.28
C PRO A 465 3.03 56.15 2.66
N TRP A 466 1.89 56.79 2.92
CA TRP A 466 1.15 56.56 4.16
C TRP A 466 0.53 55.18 4.22
N HIS A 467 -0.08 54.70 3.12
CA HIS A 467 -0.64 53.36 3.05
C HIS A 467 0.46 52.29 3.17
N GLN A 468 1.64 52.53 2.58
CA GLN A 468 2.79 51.64 2.71
C GLN A 468 3.29 51.52 4.15
N LYS A 469 3.38 52.66 4.87
CA LYS A 469 3.75 52.70 6.31
C LYS A 469 2.71 51.99 7.17
N ALA A 470 1.42 52.24 6.94
CA ALA A 470 0.33 51.58 7.65
C ALA A 470 0.36 50.05 7.42
N PHE A 471 0.56 49.65 6.18
CA PHE A 471 0.68 48.23 5.81
C PHE A 471 1.91 47.56 6.45
N GLY A 472 3.05 48.26 6.50
CA GLY A 472 4.22 47.79 7.25
C GLY A 472 3.93 47.59 8.75
N GLY A 473 3.12 48.48 9.35
CA GLY A 473 2.62 48.30 10.71
C GLY A 473 1.76 47.03 10.89
N VAL A 474 0.88 46.75 9.92
CA VAL A 474 0.06 45.54 9.92
C VAL A 474 0.92 44.26 9.82
N ILE A 475 1.94 44.28 8.97
CA ILE A 475 2.89 43.15 8.85
C ILE A 475 3.63 42.93 10.16
N LEU A 476 4.12 43.99 10.79
CA LEU A 476 4.80 43.90 12.09
C LEU A 476 3.87 43.35 13.16
N ALA A 477 2.63 43.81 13.22
CA ALA A 477 1.63 43.29 14.15
C ALA A 477 1.33 41.80 13.90
N ALA A 478 1.25 41.38 12.63
CA ALA A 478 1.08 40.00 12.28
C ALA A 478 2.26 39.11 12.74
N LEU A 479 3.51 39.57 12.54
CA LEU A 479 4.71 38.89 13.02
C LEU A 479 4.75 38.77 14.54
N CYS A 480 4.40 39.83 15.26
CA CYS A 480 4.26 39.83 16.71
C CYS A 480 3.18 38.82 17.16
N SER A 481 2.06 38.76 16.47
CA SER A 481 0.97 37.83 16.76
C SER A 481 1.41 36.36 16.54
N VAL A 482 2.18 36.08 15.49
CA VAL A 482 2.78 34.76 15.26
C VAL A 482 3.69 34.37 16.42
N TYR A 483 4.54 35.30 16.87
CA TYR A 483 5.45 35.05 17.99
C TYR A 483 4.70 34.83 19.30
N ILE A 484 3.70 35.63 19.60
CA ILE A 484 2.85 35.50 20.80
C ILE A 484 2.15 34.14 20.78
N CYS A 485 1.54 33.76 19.66
CA CYS A 485 0.90 32.45 19.49
C CYS A 485 1.89 31.33 19.73
N TYR A 486 3.09 31.37 19.14
CA TYR A 486 4.15 30.41 19.39
C TYR A 486 4.51 30.30 20.88
N ARG A 487 4.72 31.42 21.55
CA ARG A 487 5.03 31.46 22.99
C ARG A 487 3.91 30.85 23.84
N THR A 488 2.65 31.11 23.48
CA THR A 488 1.48 30.55 24.16
C THR A 488 1.44 29.03 24.09
N PHE A 489 1.72 28.45 22.92
CA PHE A 489 1.69 27.00 22.71
C PHE A 489 3.02 26.28 22.94
N SER A 490 4.11 27.02 23.22
CA SER A 490 5.42 26.42 23.46
C SER A 490 5.45 25.35 24.57
N PRO A 491 4.65 25.42 25.64
CA PRO A 491 4.60 24.35 26.64
C PRO A 491 4.13 23.01 26.10
N LEU A 492 3.17 23.01 25.15
CA LEU A 492 2.71 21.80 24.47
C LEU A 492 3.65 21.33 23.35
N THR A 493 4.51 22.20 22.86
CA THR A 493 5.53 21.84 21.88
C THR A 493 6.71 21.12 22.52
N TYR A 494 7.10 21.53 23.73
CA TYR A 494 8.29 21.04 24.42
C TYR A 494 8.01 20.15 25.64
N GLY A 495 6.74 19.84 25.91
CA GLY A 495 6.36 18.92 26.97
C GLY A 495 6.70 19.43 28.39
N GLN A 496 6.43 20.72 28.67
CA GLN A 496 6.73 21.31 29.98
C GLN A 496 5.88 20.67 31.07
N PRO A 497 6.47 20.18 32.20
CA PRO A 497 5.76 19.37 33.19
C PRO A 497 4.89 20.19 34.17
N GLU A 498 5.08 21.50 34.26
CA GLU A 498 4.53 22.35 35.32
C GLU A 498 3.15 22.94 35.00
N LEU A 499 2.51 22.53 33.90
CA LEU A 499 1.20 23.06 33.53
C LEU A 499 0.09 22.57 34.47
N THR A 500 -0.65 23.53 35.02
CA THR A 500 -1.87 23.22 35.78
C THR A 500 -3.02 22.83 34.84
N PRO A 501 -4.02 22.06 35.31
CA PRO A 501 -5.20 21.73 34.52
C PRO A 501 -5.92 22.96 33.95
N GLU A 502 -5.95 24.08 34.71
CA GLU A 502 -6.56 25.33 34.28
C GLU A 502 -5.78 25.96 33.12
N GLN A 503 -4.44 25.96 33.19
CA GLN A 503 -3.59 26.48 32.13
C GLN A 503 -3.73 25.62 30.86
N LEU A 504 -3.81 24.29 30.99
CA LEU A 504 -4.05 23.39 29.85
C LEU A 504 -5.42 23.66 29.22
N ASN A 505 -6.45 23.86 30.03
CA ASN A 505 -7.79 24.22 29.52
C ASN A 505 -7.79 25.56 28.78
N ALA A 506 -7.02 26.54 29.24
CA ALA A 506 -6.83 27.81 28.53
C ALA A 506 -6.13 27.67 27.18
N LEU A 507 -5.33 26.62 26.97
CA LEU A 507 -4.69 26.30 25.68
C LEU A 507 -5.63 25.56 24.73
N ARG A 508 -6.77 25.11 25.18
CA ARG A 508 -7.77 24.45 24.36
C ARG A 508 -8.64 25.47 23.63
N TRP A 509 -8.10 26.07 22.58
CA TRP A 509 -8.81 27.09 21.79
C TRP A 509 -9.88 26.50 20.87
N ARG A 510 -9.89 25.18 20.67
CA ARG A 510 -10.92 24.45 19.92
C ARG A 510 -11.39 23.25 20.70
N ASP A 511 -12.70 22.99 20.71
CA ASP A 511 -13.30 21.85 21.40
C ASP A 511 -12.86 20.51 20.81
N SER A 512 -12.50 20.49 19.52
CA SER A 512 -12.00 19.33 18.80
C SER A 512 -10.56 18.95 19.18
N TRP A 513 -9.81 19.81 19.87
CA TRP A 513 -8.44 19.49 20.27
C TRP A 513 -8.42 18.58 21.50
N ASP A 514 -7.76 17.44 21.36
CA ASP A 514 -7.63 16.43 22.42
C ASP A 514 -6.45 16.78 23.34
N ILE A 515 -6.70 17.67 24.29
CA ILE A 515 -5.75 18.00 25.37
C ILE A 515 -6.22 17.27 26.63
N LEU A 516 -5.38 16.37 27.16
CA LEU A 516 -5.73 15.52 28.28
C LEU A 516 -5.30 16.15 29.61
N PHE A 517 -6.09 15.91 30.64
CA PHE A 517 -5.82 16.39 32.00
C PHE A 517 -5.73 15.20 32.96
N HIS A 518 -4.69 15.16 33.78
CA HIS A 518 -4.68 14.30 34.94
C HIS A 518 -5.49 14.98 36.07
N LYS A 519 -6.66 14.43 36.39
CA LYS A 519 -7.35 14.80 37.62
C LYS A 519 -6.52 14.30 38.79
N ARG A 520 -6.06 15.22 39.65
CA ARG A 520 -5.49 14.85 40.96
C ARG A 520 -6.54 14.28 41.85
#